data_5c72c3b2d9c5ba35494c73b099a8c2e2
#
_entry.id   5c72c3b2d9c5ba35494c73b099a8c2e2
#
_cell.length_a   1.000
_cell.length_b   1.000
_cell.length_c   1.000
_cell.angle_alpha   90.00
_cell.angle_beta   90.00
_cell.angle_gamma   90.00
#
_symmetry.space_group_name_H-M   'P 1'
#
loop_
_entity.id
_entity.type
_entity.pdbx_description
1 polymer ?
#
loop_
_entity_poly.entity_id
_entity_poly.type
_entity_poly.pdbx_seq_one_letter_code
_entity_poly.pdbx_strand_id
1 'polypeptide(L)'
;KITTTGSETTLNGHFGWLYEEELTGYDAYRWSPNSESIAYWEEDESMVQQFTMINELGQYPQTKKIRYPKAGEQNPHLRIGIARVKGAGRKWIDSAKVDNDYLPWMEWNGDEKVSFLKMSRDQKSWDLFVSDRVTGHSYKVLSEEDKSGWLENHGQIKFLDDGKIIWISEKSGFKHIWMSK
;
A
#
# COMPACT_ATOMS: atom_id res chain seq x y z
N LYS A 1 -1.31 17.99 13.82
CA LYS A 1 -1.67 16.57 13.82
C LYS A 1 -2.75 16.36 12.77
N ILE A 2 -2.49 15.51 11.78
CA ILE A 2 -3.38 15.25 10.62
C ILE A 2 -4.21 14.00 10.88
N THR A 3 -3.61 12.92 11.40
CA THR A 3 -4.28 11.67 11.75
C THR A 3 -4.50 11.58 13.26
N THR A 4 -5.53 10.85 13.71
CA THR A 4 -5.90 10.75 15.12
C THR A 4 -6.11 9.31 15.61
N THR A 5 -6.00 8.33 14.74
CA THR A 5 -6.25 6.90 15.00
C THR A 5 -5.01 6.12 15.46
N GLY A 6 -3.82 6.72 15.36
CA GLY A 6 -2.57 6.04 15.71
C GLY A 6 -2.55 5.54 17.15
N SER A 7 -2.13 4.29 17.33
CA SER A 7 -2.02 3.58 18.60
C SER A 7 -0.80 2.64 18.59
N GLU A 8 -0.67 1.76 19.56
CA GLU A 8 0.35 0.70 19.57
C GLU A 8 0.19 -0.28 18.38
N THR A 9 -1.01 -0.43 17.87
CA THR A 9 -1.34 -1.40 16.81
C THR A 9 -1.87 -0.77 15.54
N THR A 10 -2.07 0.54 15.53
CA THR A 10 -2.56 1.26 14.35
C THR A 10 -1.53 2.29 13.91
N LEU A 11 -0.92 2.05 12.76
CA LEU A 11 0.10 2.89 12.16
C LEU A 11 -0.53 3.82 11.12
N ASN A 12 -0.08 5.08 11.05
CA ASN A 12 -0.55 6.05 10.06
C ASN A 12 0.65 6.69 9.39
N GLY A 13 0.79 6.51 8.08
CA GLY A 13 1.88 7.10 7.31
C GLY A 13 3.25 6.44 7.54
N HIS A 14 3.26 5.29 8.17
CA HIS A 14 4.39 4.42 8.42
C HIS A 14 3.89 2.98 8.33
N PHE A 15 4.74 2.07 7.86
CA PHE A 15 4.43 0.66 7.74
C PHE A 15 4.98 -0.17 8.89
N GLY A 16 4.36 -1.32 9.13
CA GLY A 16 4.87 -2.39 9.96
C GLY A 16 5.86 -3.27 9.21
N TRP A 17 6.36 -4.29 9.90
CA TRP A 17 7.42 -5.17 9.44
C TRP A 17 7.15 -5.81 8.07
N LEU A 18 5.92 -6.25 7.81
CA LEU A 18 5.55 -6.92 6.57
C LEU A 18 5.83 -6.07 5.32
N TYR A 19 5.41 -4.81 5.37
CA TYR A 19 5.58 -3.89 4.23
C TYR A 19 7.00 -3.36 4.11
N GLU A 20 7.70 -3.17 5.23
CA GLU A 20 9.09 -2.75 5.22
C GLU A 20 9.99 -3.80 4.56
N GLU A 21 9.86 -5.06 4.97
CA GLU A 21 10.76 -6.13 4.53
C GLU A 21 10.35 -6.76 3.20
N GLU A 22 9.06 -7.04 3.00
CA GLU A 22 8.59 -7.81 1.84
C GLU A 22 8.21 -6.93 0.65
N LEU A 23 7.78 -5.70 0.90
CA LEU A 23 7.29 -4.80 -0.16
C LEU A 23 8.14 -3.51 -0.29
N THR A 24 9.26 -3.42 0.44
CA THR A 24 10.22 -2.29 0.42
C THR A 24 9.55 -0.93 0.69
N GLY A 25 8.48 -0.93 1.47
CA GLY A 25 7.70 0.26 1.81
C GLY A 25 8.13 0.86 3.14
N TYR A 26 8.80 2.02 3.13
CA TYR A 26 9.15 2.75 4.35
C TYR A 26 8.15 3.87 4.63
N ASP A 27 7.98 4.77 3.67
CA ASP A 27 7.10 5.92 3.81
C ASP A 27 5.69 5.60 3.33
N ALA A 28 4.76 5.46 4.26
CA ALA A 28 3.37 5.11 3.98
C ALA A 28 2.48 6.35 3.74
N TYR A 29 3.00 7.37 3.04
CA TYR A 29 2.24 8.55 2.62
C TYR A 29 2.80 9.17 1.33
N ARG A 30 1.94 9.93 0.64
CA ARG A 30 2.28 10.68 -0.58
C ARG A 30 1.64 12.05 -0.54
N TRP A 31 2.42 13.09 -0.78
CA TRP A 31 1.93 14.46 -0.93
C TRP A 31 1.25 14.65 -2.29
N SER A 32 0.13 15.37 -2.31
CA SER A 32 -0.42 15.86 -3.58
C SER A 32 0.56 16.86 -4.22
N PRO A 33 0.64 16.94 -5.57
CA PRO A 33 1.54 17.88 -6.25
C PRO A 33 1.40 19.33 -5.78
N ASN A 34 0.18 19.80 -5.50
CA ASN A 34 -0.10 21.14 -4.98
C ASN A 34 0.16 21.30 -3.46
N SER A 35 0.59 20.25 -2.77
CA SER A 35 0.88 20.25 -1.33
C SER A 35 -0.33 20.57 -0.42
N GLU A 36 -1.57 20.41 -0.90
CA GLU A 36 -2.79 20.67 -0.12
C GLU A 36 -3.33 19.46 0.58
N SER A 37 -2.96 18.26 0.12
CA SER A 37 -3.45 16.98 0.64
C SER A 37 -2.34 15.95 0.78
N ILE A 38 -2.58 14.97 1.66
CA ILE A 38 -1.73 13.80 1.84
C ILE A 38 -2.61 12.57 1.67
N ALA A 39 -2.23 11.67 0.76
CA ALA A 39 -2.73 10.31 0.73
C ALA A 39 -1.82 9.45 1.61
N TYR A 40 -2.40 8.56 2.43
CA TYR A 40 -1.63 7.77 3.38
C TYR A 40 -2.27 6.40 3.60
N TRP A 41 -1.42 5.42 3.90
CA TRP A 41 -1.89 4.14 4.41
C TRP A 41 -2.11 4.23 5.93
N GLU A 42 -3.18 3.62 6.36
CA GLU A 42 -3.38 3.23 7.75
C GLU A 42 -3.30 1.71 7.81
N GLU A 43 -2.43 1.21 8.67
CA GLU A 43 -2.20 -0.21 8.91
C GLU A 43 -2.65 -0.57 10.33
N ASP A 44 -3.53 -1.57 10.45
CA ASP A 44 -3.96 -2.13 11.72
C ASP A 44 -3.36 -3.53 11.90
N GLU A 45 -2.42 -3.61 12.83
CA GLU A 45 -1.72 -4.84 13.20
C GLU A 45 -2.30 -5.55 14.44
N SER A 46 -3.50 -5.15 14.90
CA SER A 46 -4.06 -5.66 16.17
C SER A 46 -4.23 -7.19 16.19
N MET A 47 -4.48 -7.79 15.01
CA MET A 47 -4.61 -9.24 14.83
C MET A 47 -3.29 -9.96 14.51
N VAL A 48 -2.22 -9.22 14.20
CA VAL A 48 -0.92 -9.82 13.84
C VAL A 48 -0.24 -10.37 15.08
N GLN A 49 0.20 -11.63 15.02
CA GLN A 49 0.90 -12.30 16.11
C GLN A 49 2.26 -11.65 16.39
N GLN A 50 2.64 -11.63 17.66
CA GLN A 50 3.92 -11.10 18.10
C GLN A 50 5.00 -12.18 18.08
N PHE A 51 6.13 -11.85 17.49
CA PHE A 51 7.36 -12.62 17.57
C PHE A 51 8.32 -11.99 18.59
N THR A 52 8.87 -12.81 19.48
CA THR A 52 9.82 -12.34 20.50
C THR A 52 11.26 -12.56 20.01
N MET A 53 11.99 -11.48 19.86
CA MET A 53 13.43 -11.50 19.61
C MET A 53 14.18 -11.38 20.93
N ILE A 54 15.29 -12.11 21.06
CA ILE A 54 16.16 -12.08 22.24
C ILE A 54 17.49 -11.46 21.81
N ASN A 55 17.89 -10.40 22.48
CA ASN A 55 19.22 -9.80 22.34
C ASN A 55 20.08 -10.26 23.52
N GLU A 56 21.07 -11.08 23.24
CA GLU A 56 22.00 -11.67 24.23
C GLU A 56 23.34 -10.92 24.31
N LEU A 57 23.51 -9.78 23.62
CA LEU A 57 24.77 -9.04 23.60
C LEU A 57 25.09 -8.29 24.90
N GLY A 58 24.10 -8.13 25.78
CA GLY A 58 24.28 -7.50 27.09
C GLY A 58 24.60 -8.51 28.19
N GLN A 59 24.94 -7.98 29.38
CA GLN A 59 25.16 -8.82 30.57
C GLN A 59 23.91 -9.66 30.94
N TYR A 60 22.74 -9.16 30.65
CA TYR A 60 21.46 -9.84 30.78
C TYR A 60 20.68 -9.78 29.47
N PRO A 61 20.05 -10.88 29.06
CA PRO A 61 19.24 -10.90 27.85
C PRO A 61 18.10 -9.86 27.91
N GLN A 62 17.88 -9.20 26.79
CA GLN A 62 16.74 -8.30 26.58
C GLN A 62 15.82 -8.86 25.52
N THR A 63 14.51 -8.69 25.68
CA THR A 63 13.52 -9.12 24.70
C THR A 63 12.92 -7.94 23.99
N LYS A 64 12.74 -8.06 22.65
CA LYS A 64 11.97 -7.14 21.83
C LYS A 64 10.85 -7.93 21.14
N LYS A 65 9.63 -7.45 21.25
CA LYS A 65 8.49 -8.02 20.52
C LYS A 65 8.24 -7.20 19.27
N ILE A 66 8.04 -7.89 18.16
CA ILE A 66 7.62 -7.30 16.88
C ILE A 66 6.38 -8.02 16.39
N ARG A 67 5.50 -7.31 15.68
CA ARG A 67 4.37 -7.93 14.99
C ARG A 67 4.86 -8.52 13.69
N TYR A 68 4.77 -9.84 13.57
CA TYR A 68 5.39 -10.60 12.50
C TYR A 68 4.41 -11.66 12.00
N PRO A 69 3.71 -11.42 10.87
CA PRO A 69 2.82 -12.42 10.30
C PRO A 69 3.64 -13.51 9.62
N LYS A 70 3.69 -14.70 10.22
CA LYS A 70 4.31 -15.86 9.57
C LYS A 70 3.47 -16.33 8.39
N ALA A 71 4.09 -17.10 7.49
CA ALA A 71 3.39 -17.72 6.37
C ALA A 71 2.15 -18.49 6.84
N GLY A 72 1.01 -18.20 6.21
CA GLY A 72 -0.30 -18.77 6.59
C GLY A 72 -1.03 -18.03 7.70
N GLU A 73 -0.38 -17.13 8.45
CA GLU A 73 -1.01 -16.30 9.48
C GLU A 73 -1.69 -15.07 8.86
N GLN A 74 -2.48 -14.37 9.66
CA GLN A 74 -3.21 -13.20 9.21
C GLN A 74 -2.28 -12.01 9.00
N ASN A 75 -2.42 -11.34 7.84
CA ASN A 75 -1.76 -10.08 7.55
C ASN A 75 -2.41 -8.92 8.32
N PRO A 76 -1.71 -7.78 8.48
CA PRO A 76 -2.35 -6.55 8.95
C PRO A 76 -3.45 -6.10 7.99
N HIS A 77 -4.46 -5.41 8.52
CA HIS A 77 -5.48 -4.76 7.72
C HIS A 77 -4.98 -3.40 7.24
N LEU A 78 -5.10 -3.11 5.97
CA LEU A 78 -4.73 -1.82 5.41
C LEU A 78 -5.90 -1.11 4.76
N ARG A 79 -5.83 0.22 4.80
CA ARG A 79 -6.69 1.09 4.00
C ARG A 79 -5.97 2.38 3.63
N ILE A 80 -6.43 3.03 2.57
CA ILE A 80 -5.87 4.31 2.13
C ILE A 80 -6.86 5.42 2.45
N GLY A 81 -6.34 6.46 3.08
CA GLY A 81 -7.06 7.69 3.38
C GLY A 81 -6.43 8.90 2.72
N ILE A 82 -7.25 9.92 2.45
CA ILE A 82 -6.80 11.22 1.98
C ILE A 82 -7.17 12.26 3.04
N ALA A 83 -6.20 13.03 3.49
CA ALA A 83 -6.37 14.09 4.48
C ALA A 83 -5.93 15.43 3.91
N ARG A 84 -6.66 16.51 4.24
CA ARG A 84 -6.22 17.87 3.93
C ARG A 84 -5.17 18.34 4.92
N VAL A 85 -4.15 19.05 4.43
CA VAL A 85 -3.10 19.63 5.26
C VAL A 85 -3.64 20.78 6.11
N LYS A 86 -4.51 21.59 5.52
CA LYS A 86 -5.22 22.69 6.22
C LYS A 86 -6.71 22.36 6.33
N GLY A 87 -7.25 22.50 7.53
CA GLY A 87 -8.65 22.21 7.81
C GLY A 87 -8.89 20.81 8.36
N ALA A 88 -10.13 20.53 8.69
CA ALA A 88 -10.56 19.21 9.14
C ALA A 88 -11.14 18.42 7.97
N GLY A 89 -10.86 17.15 7.92
CA GLY A 89 -11.47 16.22 6.97
C GLY A 89 -10.53 15.15 6.50
N ARG A 90 -11.04 13.93 6.56
CA ARG A 90 -10.40 12.74 6.06
C ARG A 90 -11.40 11.98 5.20
N LYS A 91 -10.95 11.48 4.07
CA LYS A 91 -11.74 10.65 3.17
C LYS A 91 -11.07 9.30 3.04
N TRP A 92 -11.81 8.24 3.24
CA TRP A 92 -11.36 6.89 2.93
C TRP A 92 -11.68 6.56 1.48
N ILE A 93 -10.74 5.90 0.81
CA ILE A 93 -10.94 5.36 -0.53
C ILE A 93 -11.71 4.05 -0.43
N ASP A 94 -12.84 3.92 -1.13
CA ASP A 94 -13.80 2.82 -0.97
C ASP A 94 -13.23 1.43 -1.30
N SER A 95 -12.46 1.30 -2.38
CA SER A 95 -11.85 0.02 -2.80
C SER A 95 -10.48 -0.24 -2.18
N ALA A 96 -9.88 0.75 -1.51
CA ALA A 96 -8.56 0.65 -0.90
C ALA A 96 -8.65 0.19 0.56
N LYS A 97 -9.30 -0.95 0.77
CA LYS A 97 -9.34 -1.66 2.05
C LYS A 97 -9.05 -3.14 1.79
N VAL A 98 -8.11 -3.70 2.55
CA VAL A 98 -7.72 -5.10 2.48
C VAL A 98 -7.57 -5.69 3.88
N ASP A 99 -7.93 -6.96 4.02
CA ASP A 99 -7.83 -7.71 5.27
C ASP A 99 -6.67 -8.74 5.22
N ASN A 100 -6.36 -9.29 4.04
CA ASN A 100 -5.24 -10.21 3.82
C ASN A 100 -4.49 -9.96 2.51
N ASP A 101 -5.11 -9.29 1.56
CA ASP A 101 -4.48 -8.85 0.33
C ASP A 101 -3.49 -7.70 0.61
N TYR A 102 -2.81 -7.21 -0.42
CA TYR A 102 -1.84 -6.14 -0.29
C TYR A 102 -2.29 -4.86 -1.00
N LEU A 103 -1.82 -3.71 -0.49
CA LEU A 103 -1.85 -2.40 -1.14
C LEU A 103 -0.40 -1.92 -1.35
N PRO A 104 0.36 -2.54 -2.27
CA PRO A 104 1.81 -2.38 -2.33
C PRO A 104 2.26 -1.04 -2.91
N TRP A 105 1.37 -0.31 -3.57
CA TRP A 105 1.72 0.93 -4.23
C TRP A 105 0.57 1.93 -4.25
N MET A 106 0.91 3.20 -4.11
CA MET A 106 -0.01 4.33 -4.26
C MET A 106 0.78 5.56 -4.73
N GLU A 107 0.17 6.34 -5.62
CA GLU A 107 0.72 7.60 -6.10
C GLU A 107 -0.39 8.57 -6.51
N TRP A 108 -0.12 9.87 -6.45
CA TRP A 108 -1.01 10.88 -6.98
C TRP A 108 -0.97 10.90 -8.51
N ASN A 109 -2.15 11.03 -9.11
CA ASN A 109 -2.33 11.26 -10.54
C ASN A 109 -2.94 12.66 -10.73
N GLY A 110 -2.07 13.67 -10.81
CA GLY A 110 -2.45 15.07 -10.68
C GLY A 110 -2.91 15.41 -9.25
N ASP A 111 -3.60 16.54 -9.08
CA ASP A 111 -4.04 17.03 -7.76
C ASP A 111 -5.35 16.40 -7.27
N GLU A 112 -6.12 15.80 -8.17
CA GLU A 112 -7.50 15.39 -7.90
C GLU A 112 -7.69 13.89 -7.77
N LYS A 113 -6.69 13.08 -8.14
CA LYS A 113 -6.83 11.63 -8.16
C LYS A 113 -5.68 10.93 -7.45
N VAL A 114 -5.99 9.81 -6.81
CA VAL A 114 -5.02 8.89 -6.21
C VAL A 114 -5.15 7.55 -6.92
N SER A 115 -4.04 7.04 -7.40
CA SER A 115 -3.94 5.71 -8.03
C SER A 115 -3.29 4.74 -7.07
N PHE A 116 -3.78 3.50 -7.00
CA PHE A 116 -3.23 2.49 -6.10
C PHE A 116 -3.40 1.08 -6.69
N LEU A 117 -2.51 0.19 -6.28
CA LEU A 117 -2.60 -1.23 -6.58
C LEU A 117 -3.25 -1.99 -5.42
N LYS A 118 -4.14 -2.91 -5.77
CA LYS A 118 -4.62 -3.96 -4.89
C LYS A 118 -4.14 -5.30 -5.43
N MET A 119 -3.38 -6.04 -4.64
CA MET A 119 -2.74 -7.29 -5.04
C MET A 119 -3.27 -8.44 -4.18
N SER A 120 -3.56 -9.56 -4.80
CA SER A 120 -3.93 -10.79 -4.09
C SER A 120 -2.80 -11.29 -3.19
N ARG A 121 -3.16 -11.92 -2.06
CA ARG A 121 -2.16 -12.43 -1.09
C ARG A 121 -1.19 -13.44 -1.70
N ASP A 122 -1.62 -14.26 -2.64
CA ASP A 122 -0.78 -15.21 -3.37
C ASP A 122 0.04 -14.54 -4.48
N GLN A 123 -0.08 -13.22 -4.62
CA GLN A 123 0.61 -12.37 -5.60
C GLN A 123 0.36 -12.78 -7.06
N LYS A 124 -0.68 -13.54 -7.34
CA LYS A 124 -0.99 -13.98 -8.70
C LYS A 124 -1.74 -12.94 -9.52
N SER A 125 -2.34 -11.98 -8.87
CA SER A 125 -3.09 -10.92 -9.56
C SER A 125 -2.95 -9.58 -8.85
N TRP A 126 -3.02 -8.50 -9.63
CA TRP A 126 -3.24 -7.16 -9.12
C TRP A 126 -4.20 -6.38 -10.00
N ASP A 127 -4.90 -5.48 -9.35
CA ASP A 127 -5.80 -4.50 -9.96
C ASP A 127 -5.29 -3.08 -9.70
N LEU A 128 -5.20 -2.26 -10.74
CA LEU A 128 -4.92 -0.83 -10.63
C LEU A 128 -6.23 -0.05 -10.56
N PHE A 129 -6.38 0.72 -9.52
CA PHE A 129 -7.51 1.61 -9.30
C PHE A 129 -7.10 3.08 -9.41
N VAL A 130 -8.05 3.91 -9.81
CA VAL A 130 -7.98 5.37 -9.72
C VAL A 130 -9.14 5.85 -8.85
N SER A 131 -8.85 6.68 -7.86
CA SER A 131 -9.83 7.23 -6.92
C SER A 131 -9.91 8.74 -7.03
N ASP A 132 -11.11 9.27 -6.93
CA ASP A 132 -11.36 10.70 -6.79
C ASP A 132 -11.06 11.17 -5.36
N ARG A 133 -10.29 12.24 -5.22
CA ARG A 133 -9.83 12.81 -3.95
C ARG A 133 -10.96 13.25 -3.02
N VAL A 134 -12.04 13.78 -3.59
CA VAL A 134 -13.12 14.40 -2.82
C VAL A 134 -14.13 13.37 -2.35
N THR A 135 -14.53 12.48 -3.26
CA THR A 135 -15.56 11.48 -2.98
C THR A 135 -14.99 10.19 -2.36
N GLY A 136 -13.75 9.85 -2.64
CA GLY A 136 -13.12 8.57 -2.29
C GLY A 136 -13.60 7.43 -3.18
N HIS A 137 -14.46 7.71 -4.18
CA HIS A 137 -14.92 6.69 -5.11
C HIS A 137 -13.80 6.29 -6.06
N SER A 138 -13.65 4.99 -6.28
CA SER A 138 -12.61 4.43 -7.13
C SER A 138 -13.17 3.53 -8.22
N TYR A 139 -12.45 3.44 -9.32
CA TYR A 139 -12.75 2.54 -10.43
C TYR A 139 -11.46 1.85 -10.90
N LYS A 140 -11.63 0.61 -11.32
CA LYS A 140 -10.53 -0.20 -11.84
C LYS A 140 -10.20 0.19 -13.27
N VAL A 141 -8.91 0.40 -13.57
CA VAL A 141 -8.43 0.83 -14.90
C VAL A 141 -7.57 -0.22 -15.59
N LEU A 142 -6.94 -1.11 -14.83
CA LEU A 142 -6.06 -2.15 -15.36
C LEU A 142 -6.05 -3.34 -14.43
N SER A 143 -5.83 -4.54 -14.98
CA SER A 143 -5.61 -5.77 -14.21
C SER A 143 -4.48 -6.57 -14.85
N GLU A 144 -3.76 -7.31 -14.03
CA GLU A 144 -2.79 -8.29 -14.49
C GLU A 144 -2.90 -9.56 -13.65
N GLU A 145 -2.71 -10.72 -14.30
CA GLU A 145 -2.76 -12.04 -13.68
C GLU A 145 -1.64 -12.92 -14.24
N ASP A 146 -0.95 -13.65 -13.38
CA ASP A 146 -0.05 -14.74 -13.75
C ASP A 146 -0.51 -16.04 -13.07
N LYS A 147 -1.01 -16.99 -13.85
CA LYS A 147 -1.49 -18.28 -13.36
C LYS A 147 -0.37 -19.30 -13.09
N SER A 148 0.80 -19.08 -13.63
CA SER A 148 1.94 -20.00 -13.57
C SER A 148 2.98 -19.63 -12.51
N GLY A 149 3.01 -18.37 -12.10
CA GLY A 149 3.98 -17.82 -11.15
C GLY A 149 3.35 -16.83 -10.18
N TRP A 150 4.05 -15.73 -9.94
CA TRP A 150 3.59 -14.58 -9.16
C TRP A 150 4.09 -13.29 -9.80
N LEU A 151 3.47 -12.17 -9.46
CA LEU A 151 3.77 -10.85 -9.98
C LEU A 151 4.70 -10.11 -9.01
N GLU A 152 5.92 -9.79 -9.45
CA GLU A 152 6.90 -9.06 -8.62
C GLU A 152 6.89 -7.54 -8.87
N ASN A 153 6.38 -7.09 -10.02
CA ASN A 153 6.47 -5.70 -10.43
C ASN A 153 5.29 -4.89 -9.92
N HIS A 154 5.38 -4.42 -8.70
CA HIS A 154 4.43 -3.49 -8.15
C HIS A 154 5.05 -2.09 -8.07
N GLY A 155 4.40 -1.10 -8.65
CA GLY A 155 4.80 0.29 -8.54
C GLY A 155 5.61 0.87 -9.70
N GLN A 156 5.87 0.11 -10.75
CA GLN A 156 6.47 0.64 -11.98
C GLN A 156 5.38 1.06 -12.97
N ILE A 157 4.53 2.00 -12.54
CA ILE A 157 3.37 2.47 -13.29
C ILE A 157 3.48 3.99 -13.45
N LYS A 158 3.20 4.48 -14.65
CA LYS A 158 3.18 5.91 -14.96
C LYS A 158 1.94 6.27 -15.76
N PHE A 159 1.23 7.28 -15.31
CA PHE A 159 0.17 7.92 -16.08
C PHE A 159 0.76 9.00 -16.98
N LEU A 160 0.30 9.06 -18.22
CA LEU A 160 0.67 10.06 -19.20
C LEU A 160 -0.40 11.15 -19.30
N ASP A 161 -0.04 12.33 -19.81
CA ASP A 161 -0.93 13.48 -19.92
C ASP A 161 -2.12 13.22 -20.86
N ASP A 162 -1.98 12.28 -21.82
CA ASP A 162 -3.05 11.85 -22.73
C ASP A 162 -3.97 10.76 -22.11
N GLY A 163 -3.78 10.45 -20.83
CA GLY A 163 -4.57 9.47 -20.08
C GLY A 163 -4.13 8.02 -20.25
N LYS A 164 -3.10 7.76 -21.05
CA LYS A 164 -2.54 6.41 -21.17
C LYS A 164 -1.72 6.04 -19.95
N ILE A 165 -1.56 4.74 -19.77
CA ILE A 165 -0.81 4.15 -18.66
C ILE A 165 0.35 3.36 -19.23
N ILE A 166 1.55 3.60 -18.71
CA ILE A 166 2.74 2.79 -18.98
C ILE A 166 3.06 1.96 -17.75
N TRP A 167 3.35 0.68 -17.94
CA TRP A 167 3.78 -0.21 -16.87
C TRP A 167 4.77 -1.26 -17.36
N ILE A 168 5.46 -1.90 -16.44
CA ILE A 168 6.35 -3.04 -16.74
C ILE A 168 5.62 -4.33 -16.43
N SER A 169 5.66 -5.30 -17.35
CA SER A 169 5.02 -6.60 -17.18
C SER A 169 5.78 -7.70 -17.91
N GLU A 170 5.69 -8.89 -17.35
CA GLU A 170 6.25 -10.14 -17.90
C GLU A 170 5.18 -11.03 -18.54
N LYS A 171 3.96 -10.54 -18.75
CA LYS A 171 2.80 -11.30 -19.27
C LYS A 171 3.03 -11.95 -20.64
N SER A 172 4.09 -11.60 -21.36
CA SER A 172 4.51 -12.25 -22.61
C SER A 172 5.68 -13.24 -22.44
N GLY A 173 6.06 -13.54 -21.19
CA GLY A 173 7.17 -14.44 -20.85
C GLY A 173 8.48 -13.74 -20.50
N PHE A 174 8.64 -12.48 -20.86
CA PHE A 174 9.79 -11.64 -20.53
C PHE A 174 9.37 -10.24 -20.14
N LYS A 175 10.20 -9.53 -19.39
CA LYS A 175 9.96 -8.17 -18.91
C LYS A 175 9.96 -7.16 -20.06
N HIS A 176 8.85 -6.48 -20.26
CA HIS A 176 8.66 -5.45 -21.29
C HIS A 176 7.94 -4.23 -20.72
N ILE A 177 8.10 -3.10 -21.41
CA ILE A 177 7.31 -1.90 -21.20
C ILE A 177 6.01 -2.03 -22.00
N TRP A 178 4.89 -1.87 -21.31
CA TRP A 178 3.54 -1.93 -21.89
C TRP A 178 2.88 -0.56 -21.81
N MET A 179 1.96 -0.31 -22.72
CA MET A 179 1.15 0.91 -22.75
C MET A 179 -0.31 0.55 -23.01
N SER A 180 -1.23 1.16 -22.28
CA SER A 180 -2.67 1.05 -22.53
C SER A 180 -3.04 1.71 -23.85
N LYS A 181 -4.12 1.20 -24.47
CA LYS A 181 -4.68 1.79 -25.71
C LYS A 181 -5.35 3.12 -25.43
#